data_702d66a18de13bf444d4ccdf76975a42
#
_entry.id   702d66a18de13bf444d4ccdf76975a42
#
_cell.length_a   1.000
_cell.length_b   1.000
_cell.length_c   1.000
_cell.angle_alpha   90.00
_cell.angle_beta   90.00
_cell.angle_gamma   90.00
#
_symmetry.space_group_name_H-M   'P 1'
#
loop_
_entity.id
_entity.type
_entity.pdbx_description
1 polymer ?
#
loop_
_entity_poly.entity_id
_entity_poly.type
_entity_poly.pdbx_seq_one_letter_code
_entity_poly.pdbx_strand_id
1 'polypeptide(L)'
;AKIVACIRIAVPYTGMIISTRESQKTRERVLHLGISQISGGSKTSVGGYCEPEPEDAKSEQFDVIDNRTLDEVVRWLMEMDYLPSFCTACYREGRTGDRFMSLCKSGQIQNCCHPNALMTLEEYLMDYASPATKAIGDKLIDREVLNVPNEKARSVVLDNLKLIRENNRRDFRF
;
A
#
# COMPACT_ATOMS: atom_id res chain seq x y z
N ALA A 1 -9.96 2.80 -18.03
CA ALA A 1 -10.84 1.84 -17.35
C ALA A 1 -11.03 0.54 -18.13
N LYS A 2 -11.53 0.58 -19.40
CA LYS A 2 -11.80 -0.66 -20.19
C LYS A 2 -10.59 -1.58 -20.30
N ILE A 3 -9.41 -1.06 -20.63
CA ILE A 3 -8.16 -1.86 -20.73
C ILE A 3 -7.83 -2.53 -19.40
N VAL A 4 -7.94 -1.83 -18.29
CA VAL A 4 -7.69 -2.38 -16.94
C VAL A 4 -8.64 -3.55 -16.67
N ALA A 5 -9.93 -3.40 -16.96
CA ALA A 5 -10.91 -4.47 -16.78
C ALA A 5 -10.60 -5.69 -17.67
N CYS A 6 -10.24 -5.47 -18.95
CA CYS A 6 -9.86 -6.56 -19.85
C CYS A 6 -8.61 -7.31 -19.35
N ILE A 7 -7.58 -6.57 -18.91
CA ILE A 7 -6.35 -7.19 -18.36
C ILE A 7 -6.68 -7.98 -17.10
N ARG A 8 -7.49 -7.45 -16.19
CA ARG A 8 -7.85 -8.15 -14.95
C ARG A 8 -8.62 -9.45 -15.22
N ILE A 9 -9.46 -9.49 -16.25
CA ILE A 9 -10.18 -10.72 -16.66
C ILE A 9 -9.21 -11.70 -17.33
N ALA A 10 -8.37 -11.22 -18.23
CA ALA A 10 -7.46 -12.08 -19.00
C ALA A 10 -6.32 -12.69 -18.16
N VAL A 11 -5.80 -11.94 -17.20
CA VAL A 11 -4.68 -12.36 -16.34
C VAL A 11 -4.96 -12.01 -14.87
N PRO A 12 -5.85 -12.78 -14.21
CA PRO A 12 -6.44 -12.41 -12.91
C PRO A 12 -5.44 -12.26 -11.76
N TYR A 13 -4.28 -12.90 -11.83
CA TYR A 13 -3.26 -12.86 -10.77
C TYR A 13 -2.14 -11.84 -11.02
N THR A 14 -2.16 -11.15 -12.15
CA THR A 14 -1.13 -10.14 -12.48
C THR A 14 -1.31 -8.88 -11.63
N GLY A 15 -0.23 -8.42 -10.99
CA GLY A 15 -0.19 -7.10 -10.37
C GLY A 15 -0.30 -6.00 -11.42
N MET A 16 -1.13 -4.98 -11.16
CA MET A 16 -1.28 -3.82 -12.03
C MET A 16 -0.99 -2.55 -11.23
N ILE A 17 -0.16 -1.69 -11.79
CA ILE A 17 0.25 -0.42 -11.17
C ILE A 17 -0.47 0.72 -11.89
N ILE A 18 -1.00 1.67 -11.12
CA ILE A 18 -1.44 2.98 -11.62
C ILE A 18 -0.50 4.08 -11.14
N SER A 19 -0.01 4.89 -12.07
CA SER A 19 0.96 5.94 -11.74
C SER A 19 0.29 7.29 -11.46
N THR A 20 1.07 8.22 -10.93
CA THR A 20 0.69 9.63 -10.69
C THR A 20 0.50 10.45 -11.97
N ARG A 21 0.76 9.88 -13.15
CA ARG A 21 0.44 10.50 -14.45
C ARG A 21 -1.07 10.58 -14.70
N GLU A 22 -1.85 9.74 -14.03
CA GLU A 22 -3.29 9.74 -14.14
C GLU A 22 -3.93 10.64 -13.07
N SER A 23 -5.03 11.27 -13.43
CA SER A 23 -5.80 12.12 -12.50
C SER A 23 -6.36 11.29 -11.34
N GLN A 24 -6.58 11.93 -10.19
CA GLN A 24 -7.20 11.32 -9.03
C GLN A 24 -8.50 10.57 -9.40
N LYS A 25 -9.36 11.20 -10.18
CA LYS A 25 -10.63 10.60 -10.63
C LYS A 25 -10.44 9.34 -11.47
N THR A 26 -9.44 9.32 -12.36
CA THR A 26 -9.10 8.12 -13.13
C THR A 26 -8.59 7.02 -12.22
N ARG A 27 -7.69 7.37 -11.30
CA ARG A 27 -7.07 6.45 -10.34
C ARG A 27 -8.13 5.80 -9.45
N GLU A 28 -9.03 6.58 -8.88
CA GLU A 28 -10.17 6.10 -8.08
C GLU A 28 -11.02 5.09 -8.86
N ARG A 29 -11.40 5.44 -10.10
CA ARG A 29 -12.21 4.56 -10.94
C ARG A 29 -11.55 3.22 -11.25
N VAL A 30 -10.23 3.20 -11.48
CA VAL A 30 -9.54 1.95 -11.86
C VAL A 30 -9.14 1.10 -10.66
N LEU A 31 -9.03 1.67 -9.46
CA LEU A 31 -8.83 0.92 -8.23
C LEU A 31 -9.95 -0.12 -8.05
N HIS A 32 -11.21 0.27 -8.27
CA HIS A 32 -12.36 -0.64 -8.22
C HIS A 32 -12.36 -1.73 -9.30
N LEU A 33 -11.51 -1.60 -10.32
CA LEU A 33 -11.33 -2.60 -11.37
C LEU A 33 -10.14 -3.53 -11.11
N GLY A 34 -9.57 -3.50 -9.90
CA GLY A 34 -8.54 -4.43 -9.46
C GLY A 34 -7.10 -3.96 -9.70
N ILE A 35 -6.85 -2.66 -9.76
CA ILE A 35 -5.49 -2.14 -9.60
C ILE A 35 -5.00 -2.56 -8.22
N SER A 36 -3.80 -3.14 -8.15
CA SER A 36 -3.22 -3.69 -6.93
C SER A 36 -2.05 -2.87 -6.37
N GLN A 37 -1.50 -1.97 -7.17
CA GLN A 37 -0.38 -1.12 -6.79
C GLN A 37 -0.63 0.31 -7.25
N ILE A 38 -0.19 1.27 -6.45
CA ILE A 38 -0.41 2.69 -6.71
C ILE A 38 0.84 3.50 -6.36
N SER A 39 1.23 4.43 -7.22
CA SER A 39 2.28 5.40 -6.91
C SER A 39 1.70 6.57 -6.12
N GLY A 40 2.48 7.12 -5.19
CA GLY A 40 2.13 8.32 -4.44
C GLY A 40 3.36 9.21 -4.20
N GLY A 41 3.18 10.51 -4.14
CA GLY A 41 4.25 11.47 -3.86
C GLY A 41 5.37 11.48 -4.91
N SER A 42 5.08 11.14 -6.18
CA SER A 42 6.11 11.04 -7.21
C SER A 42 6.71 12.38 -7.56
N LYS A 43 8.05 12.42 -7.67
CA LYS A 43 8.83 13.55 -8.18
C LYS A 43 9.63 13.08 -9.40
N THR A 44 9.59 13.83 -10.49
CA THR A 44 10.21 13.45 -11.77
C THR A 44 11.37 14.36 -12.17
N SER A 45 11.60 15.43 -11.40
CA SER A 45 12.76 16.29 -11.53
C SER A 45 14.01 15.65 -10.93
N VAL A 46 15.19 16.01 -11.45
CA VAL A 46 16.48 15.61 -10.87
C VAL A 46 16.59 16.17 -9.45
N GLY A 47 16.89 15.31 -8.48
CA GLY A 47 17.00 15.73 -7.06
C GLY A 47 15.65 15.98 -6.37
N GLY A 48 14.51 15.82 -7.06
CA GLY A 48 13.18 16.21 -6.59
C GLY A 48 12.69 15.59 -5.27
N TYR A 49 13.35 14.55 -4.79
CA TYR A 49 13.08 13.95 -3.45
C TYR A 49 13.97 14.54 -2.35
N CYS A 50 15.06 15.21 -2.72
CA CYS A 50 16.05 15.77 -1.78
C CYS A 50 15.89 17.27 -1.61
N GLU A 51 15.39 17.97 -2.62
CA GLU A 51 15.25 19.42 -2.66
C GLU A 51 13.78 19.83 -2.52
N PRO A 52 13.48 20.89 -1.73
CA PRO A 52 12.10 21.34 -1.48
C PRO A 52 11.35 21.72 -2.76
N GLU A 53 12.01 22.44 -3.67
CA GLU A 53 11.53 22.74 -5.02
C GLU A 53 12.73 22.87 -5.97
N PRO A 54 12.74 22.19 -7.13
CA PRO A 54 13.79 22.40 -8.12
C PRO A 54 13.64 23.80 -8.72
N GLU A 55 14.74 24.55 -8.78
CA GLU A 55 14.80 25.87 -9.41
C GLU A 55 14.42 25.87 -10.90
N ASP A 56 14.39 24.69 -11.52
CA ASP A 56 14.08 24.51 -12.93
C ASP A 56 12.95 23.48 -13.14
N ALA A 57 11.72 23.96 -13.22
CA ALA A 57 10.55 23.14 -13.58
C ALA A 57 10.70 22.43 -14.95
N LYS A 58 11.66 22.84 -15.79
CA LYS A 58 11.98 22.18 -17.06
C LYS A 58 12.79 20.90 -16.92
N SER A 59 13.27 20.58 -15.69
CA SER A 59 14.00 19.34 -15.43
C SER A 59 13.08 18.11 -15.24
N GLU A 60 11.77 18.29 -15.21
CA GLU A 60 10.82 17.19 -15.11
C GLU A 60 10.85 16.29 -16.34
N GLN A 61 11.04 14.97 -16.12
CA GLN A 61 11.06 13.99 -17.22
C GLN A 61 9.68 13.75 -17.83
N PHE A 62 8.62 13.91 -17.04
CA PHE A 62 7.22 13.82 -17.47
C PHE A 62 6.30 14.50 -16.48
N ASP A 63 5.14 14.93 -17.00
CA ASP A 63 4.10 15.55 -16.20
C ASP A 63 3.52 14.58 -15.16
N VAL A 64 3.42 15.07 -13.93
CA VAL A 64 2.72 14.41 -12.82
C VAL A 64 1.40 15.14 -12.62
N ILE A 65 0.28 14.45 -12.89
CA ILE A 65 -1.06 15.06 -12.76
C ILE A 65 -1.55 14.98 -11.32
N ASP A 66 -1.29 13.87 -10.64
CA ASP A 66 -1.61 13.71 -9.21
C ASP A 66 -0.38 14.08 -8.36
N ASN A 67 -0.34 15.33 -7.92
CA ASN A 67 0.75 15.93 -7.16
C ASN A 67 0.61 15.77 -5.64
N ARG A 68 -0.38 14.98 -5.17
CA ARG A 68 -0.57 14.74 -3.75
C ARG A 68 0.66 14.08 -3.12
N THR A 69 0.93 14.45 -1.88
CA THR A 69 1.96 13.81 -1.05
C THR A 69 1.62 12.33 -0.82
N LEU A 70 2.59 11.53 -0.39
CA LEU A 70 2.34 10.13 -0.03
C LEU A 70 1.31 10.03 1.10
N ASP A 71 1.38 10.91 2.10
CA ASP A 71 0.43 10.94 3.22
C ASP A 71 -1.02 11.19 2.76
N GLU A 72 -1.22 12.14 1.85
CA GLU A 72 -2.53 12.42 1.26
C GLU A 72 -3.07 11.24 0.45
N VAL A 73 -2.20 10.53 -0.30
CA VAL A 73 -2.60 9.35 -1.07
C VAL A 73 -2.95 8.19 -0.13
N VAL A 74 -2.18 7.96 0.92
CA VAL A 74 -2.47 6.92 1.92
C VAL A 74 -3.79 7.22 2.63
N ARG A 75 -4.02 8.45 3.06
CA ARG A 75 -5.28 8.87 3.69
C ARG A 75 -6.48 8.65 2.75
N TRP A 76 -6.37 9.12 1.51
CA TRP A 76 -7.40 8.94 0.50
C TRP A 76 -7.75 7.47 0.24
N LEU A 77 -6.76 6.56 0.22
CA LEU A 77 -7.01 5.12 0.10
C LEU A 77 -7.79 4.59 1.29
N MET A 78 -7.42 4.98 2.50
CA MET A 78 -8.11 4.55 3.73
C MET A 78 -9.55 5.11 3.82
N GLU A 79 -9.78 6.33 3.35
CA GLU A 79 -11.12 6.92 3.24
C GLU A 79 -12.04 6.17 2.25
N MET A 80 -11.44 5.47 1.28
CA MET A 80 -12.15 4.58 0.34
C MET A 80 -12.21 3.11 0.82
N ASP A 81 -11.91 2.85 2.08
CA ASP A 81 -11.87 1.50 2.67
C ASP A 81 -10.82 0.55 2.08
N TYR A 82 -9.76 1.08 1.46
CA TYR A 82 -8.60 0.26 1.10
C TYR A 82 -7.61 0.22 2.27
N LEU A 83 -6.94 -0.93 2.41
CA LEU A 83 -5.84 -1.13 3.36
C LEU A 83 -4.50 -0.94 2.62
N PRO A 84 -3.83 0.23 2.71
CA PRO A 84 -2.52 0.43 2.13
C PRO A 84 -1.48 -0.51 2.76
N SER A 85 -0.57 -1.05 1.94
CA SER A 85 0.47 -1.96 2.41
C SER A 85 1.83 -1.53 1.88
N PHE A 86 2.80 -1.47 2.77
CA PHE A 86 4.22 -1.22 2.46
C PHE A 86 5.05 -2.50 2.54
N CYS A 87 4.39 -3.66 2.54
CA CYS A 87 5.01 -4.97 2.75
C CYS A 87 5.96 -5.37 1.61
N THR A 88 7.18 -5.78 1.96
CA THR A 88 8.18 -6.37 1.08
C THR A 88 8.54 -7.81 1.45
N ALA A 89 7.78 -8.44 2.34
CA ALA A 89 8.08 -9.74 2.92
C ALA A 89 8.28 -10.85 1.86
N CYS A 90 7.47 -10.86 0.79
CA CYS A 90 7.59 -11.89 -0.25
C CYS A 90 8.96 -11.91 -0.91
N TYR A 91 9.56 -10.75 -1.19
CA TYR A 91 10.93 -10.68 -1.72
C TYR A 91 11.97 -11.17 -0.72
N ARG A 92 11.82 -10.80 0.53
CA ARG A 92 12.75 -11.13 1.63
C ARG A 92 12.71 -12.62 1.99
N GLU A 93 11.54 -13.25 1.88
CA GLU A 93 11.31 -14.66 2.21
C GLU A 93 11.39 -15.59 0.98
N GLY A 94 11.84 -15.08 -0.17
CA GLY A 94 11.95 -15.85 -1.41
C GLY A 94 10.62 -16.40 -1.92
N ARG A 95 9.51 -15.73 -1.58
CA ARG A 95 8.17 -16.06 -2.10
C ARG A 95 7.92 -15.33 -3.41
N THR A 96 8.61 -15.75 -4.47
CA THR A 96 8.56 -15.18 -5.81
C THR A 96 8.27 -16.25 -6.86
N GLY A 97 7.95 -15.86 -8.09
CA GLY A 97 7.68 -16.77 -9.20
C GLY A 97 6.59 -17.80 -8.88
N ASP A 98 6.84 -19.07 -9.19
CA ASP A 98 5.88 -20.16 -9.03
C ASP A 98 5.44 -20.37 -7.56
N ARG A 99 6.34 -20.16 -6.62
CA ARG A 99 6.02 -20.24 -5.20
C ARG A 99 4.98 -19.19 -4.80
N PHE A 100 5.15 -17.94 -5.24
CA PHE A 100 4.18 -16.88 -5.02
C PHE A 100 2.86 -17.19 -5.71
N MET A 101 2.90 -17.61 -6.96
CA MET A 101 1.70 -17.94 -7.75
C MET A 101 0.90 -19.09 -7.13
N SER A 102 1.57 -20.11 -6.58
CA SER A 102 0.91 -21.19 -5.85
C SER A 102 0.13 -20.70 -4.63
N LEU A 103 0.75 -19.80 -3.84
CA LEU A 103 0.08 -19.18 -2.68
C LEU A 103 -1.12 -18.30 -3.10
N CYS A 104 -1.01 -17.57 -4.22
CA CYS A 104 -2.10 -16.76 -4.75
C CYS A 104 -3.27 -17.62 -5.24
N LYS A 105 -2.99 -18.66 -6.02
CA LYS A 105 -4.03 -19.56 -6.57
C LYS A 105 -4.78 -20.34 -5.50
N SER A 106 -4.10 -20.73 -4.42
CA SER A 106 -4.71 -21.42 -3.28
C SER A 106 -5.41 -20.47 -2.30
N GLY A 107 -5.23 -19.15 -2.44
CA GLY A 107 -5.73 -18.16 -1.48
C GLY A 107 -4.90 -18.05 -0.19
N GLN A 108 -3.92 -18.92 0.01
CA GLN A 108 -3.10 -18.93 1.25
C GLN A 108 -2.28 -17.66 1.45
N ILE A 109 -2.00 -16.92 0.38
CA ILE A 109 -1.27 -15.64 0.46
C ILE A 109 -1.96 -14.63 1.39
N GLN A 110 -3.27 -14.68 1.55
CA GLN A 110 -4.03 -13.80 2.45
C GLN A 110 -3.60 -13.96 3.91
N ASN A 111 -3.16 -15.14 4.32
CA ASN A 111 -2.67 -15.39 5.68
C ASN A 111 -1.36 -14.66 6.01
N CYS A 112 -0.65 -14.17 4.99
CA CYS A 112 0.54 -13.34 5.14
C CYS A 112 0.27 -11.89 4.77
N CYS A 113 -0.42 -11.66 3.62
CA CYS A 113 -0.60 -10.30 3.08
C CYS A 113 -1.45 -9.41 3.98
N HIS A 114 -2.58 -9.90 4.49
CA HIS A 114 -3.44 -9.09 5.36
C HIS A 114 -2.73 -8.74 6.69
N PRO A 115 -2.18 -9.69 7.47
CA PRO A 115 -1.36 -9.39 8.64
C PRO A 115 -0.22 -8.41 8.36
N ASN A 116 0.54 -8.63 7.29
CA ASN A 116 1.65 -7.75 6.94
C ASN A 116 1.20 -6.35 6.55
N ALA A 117 0.06 -6.21 5.88
CA ALA A 117 -0.49 -4.91 5.54
C ALA A 117 -0.84 -4.10 6.80
N LEU A 118 -1.48 -4.73 7.79
CA LEU A 118 -1.81 -4.09 9.07
C LEU A 118 -0.57 -3.61 9.81
N MET A 119 0.46 -4.47 9.93
CA MET A 119 1.68 -4.11 10.63
C MET A 119 2.48 -3.02 9.91
N THR A 120 2.64 -3.13 8.59
CA THR A 120 3.39 -2.11 7.83
C THR A 120 2.64 -0.79 7.73
N LEU A 121 1.31 -0.80 7.72
CA LEU A 121 0.53 0.42 7.83
C LEU A 121 0.71 1.07 9.20
N GLU A 122 0.65 0.31 10.29
CA GLU A 122 0.89 0.84 11.65
C GLU A 122 2.28 1.47 11.77
N GLU A 123 3.31 0.81 11.23
CA GLU A 123 4.67 1.37 11.20
C GLU A 123 4.70 2.72 10.46
N TYR A 124 4.03 2.81 9.31
CA TYR A 124 3.88 4.06 8.57
C TYR A 124 3.15 5.13 9.38
N LEU A 125 2.06 4.78 10.05
CA LEU A 125 1.27 5.72 10.85
C LEU A 125 2.05 6.28 12.04
N MET A 126 2.94 5.48 12.61
CA MET A 126 3.79 5.92 13.73
C MET A 126 4.94 6.80 13.29
N ASP A 127 5.54 6.56 12.11
CA ASP A 127 6.79 7.17 11.72
C ASP A 127 6.62 8.38 10.78
N TYR A 128 5.56 8.39 9.95
CA TYR A 128 5.47 9.32 8.82
C TYR A 128 4.12 10.03 8.68
N ALA A 129 3.07 9.48 9.25
CA ALA A 129 1.72 9.99 8.99
C ALA A 129 1.42 11.30 9.72
N SER A 130 0.67 12.17 9.06
CA SER A 130 0.06 13.32 9.73
C SER A 130 -0.97 12.88 10.77
N PRO A 131 -1.29 13.72 11.78
CA PRO A 131 -2.31 13.40 12.78
C PRO A 131 -3.68 13.02 12.18
N ALA A 132 -4.05 13.67 11.07
CA ALA A 132 -5.30 13.39 10.37
C ALA A 132 -5.29 11.99 9.73
N THR A 133 -4.20 11.63 9.07
CA THR A 133 -4.00 10.31 8.46
C THR A 133 -3.95 9.22 9.52
N LYS A 134 -3.23 9.46 10.62
CA LYS A 134 -3.15 8.53 11.75
C LYS A 134 -4.52 8.23 12.35
N ALA A 135 -5.34 9.25 12.60
CA ALA A 135 -6.67 9.07 13.19
C ALA A 135 -7.61 8.19 12.36
N ILE A 136 -7.46 8.21 11.03
CA ILE A 136 -8.22 7.32 10.11
C ILE A 136 -7.60 5.93 10.11
N GLY A 137 -6.28 5.84 10.05
CA GLY A 137 -5.55 4.59 10.00
C GLY A 137 -5.73 3.75 11.26
N ASP A 138 -5.69 4.35 12.44
CA ASP A 138 -5.92 3.65 13.72
C ASP A 138 -7.30 2.95 13.71
N LYS A 139 -8.36 3.65 13.27
CA LYS A 139 -9.71 3.07 13.17
C LYS A 139 -9.81 1.95 12.13
N LEU A 140 -9.12 2.13 11.00
CA LEU A 140 -9.07 1.11 9.95
C LEU A 140 -8.38 -0.16 10.46
N ILE A 141 -7.22 -0.04 11.10
CA ILE A 141 -6.47 -1.17 11.65
C ILE A 141 -7.27 -1.90 12.72
N ASP A 142 -7.89 -1.17 13.67
CA ASP A 142 -8.70 -1.76 14.74
C ASP A 142 -9.90 -2.55 14.19
N ARG A 143 -10.48 -2.11 13.08
CA ARG A 143 -11.54 -2.83 12.37
C ARG A 143 -11.00 -4.05 11.61
N GLU A 144 -9.95 -3.85 10.82
CA GLU A 144 -9.45 -4.86 9.90
C GLU A 144 -8.68 -6.00 10.59
N VAL A 145 -8.13 -5.77 11.79
CA VAL A 145 -7.50 -6.85 12.56
C VAL A 145 -8.49 -7.97 12.91
N LEU A 146 -9.76 -7.63 13.08
CA LEU A 146 -10.82 -8.60 13.35
C LEU A 146 -11.12 -9.50 12.14
N ASN A 147 -10.78 -9.06 10.95
CA ASN A 147 -10.95 -9.77 9.68
C ASN A 147 -9.77 -10.71 9.34
N VAL A 148 -8.74 -10.78 10.17
CA VAL A 148 -7.65 -11.76 10.02
C VAL A 148 -8.23 -13.18 10.23
N PRO A 149 -8.25 -14.05 9.18
CA PRO A 149 -9.03 -15.29 9.24
C PRO A 149 -8.51 -16.29 10.28
N ASN A 150 -7.19 -16.39 10.42
CA ASN A 150 -6.55 -17.30 11.34
C ASN A 150 -6.41 -16.67 12.73
N GLU A 151 -7.02 -17.29 13.73
CA GLU A 151 -7.05 -16.76 15.10
C GLU A 151 -5.65 -16.67 15.74
N LYS A 152 -4.77 -17.62 15.47
CA LYS A 152 -3.38 -17.57 15.94
C LYS A 152 -2.61 -16.43 15.28
N ALA A 153 -2.79 -16.25 13.96
CA ALA A 153 -2.19 -15.12 13.24
C ALA A 153 -2.72 -13.78 13.76
N ARG A 154 -4.01 -13.70 14.07
CA ARG A 154 -4.63 -12.51 14.66
C ARG A 154 -4.01 -12.16 16.01
N SER A 155 -3.83 -13.13 16.89
CA SER A 155 -3.16 -12.92 18.19
C SER A 155 -1.75 -12.36 17.99
N VAL A 156 -0.96 -12.96 17.10
CA VAL A 156 0.40 -12.47 16.79
C VAL A 156 0.39 -11.06 16.23
N VAL A 157 -0.57 -10.72 15.35
CA VAL A 157 -0.72 -9.35 14.84
C VAL A 157 -1.02 -8.37 15.96
N LEU A 158 -1.95 -8.69 16.86
CA LEU A 158 -2.29 -7.83 18.00
C LEU A 158 -1.07 -7.58 18.91
N ASP A 159 -0.29 -8.63 19.21
CA ASP A 159 0.93 -8.49 19.99
C ASP A 159 1.98 -7.63 19.30
N ASN A 160 2.15 -7.82 17.98
CA ASN A 160 3.08 -7.02 17.18
C ASN A 160 2.64 -5.55 17.05
N LEU A 161 1.35 -5.28 16.84
CA LEU A 161 0.81 -3.90 16.82
C LEU A 161 1.09 -3.19 18.15
N LYS A 162 0.92 -3.89 19.27
CA LYS A 162 1.27 -3.36 20.59
C LYS A 162 2.78 -3.06 20.69
N LEU A 163 3.65 -3.95 20.22
CA LEU A 163 5.10 -3.72 20.21
C LEU A 163 5.50 -2.54 19.31
N ILE A 164 4.82 -2.34 18.18
CA ILE A 164 5.03 -1.17 17.31
C ILE A 164 4.66 0.12 18.05
N ARG A 165 3.47 0.16 18.66
CA ARG A 165 2.91 1.34 19.33
C ARG A 165 3.67 1.72 20.60
N GLU A 166 3.96 0.76 21.46
CA GLU A 166 4.47 1.00 22.81
C GLU A 166 6.00 0.88 22.92
N ASN A 167 6.62 0.00 22.12
CA ASN A 167 8.04 -0.32 22.25
C ASN A 167 8.87 0.14 21.04
N ASN A 168 8.28 0.88 20.11
CA ASN A 168 8.95 1.36 18.90
C ASN A 168 9.63 0.26 18.08
N ARG A 169 9.09 -0.98 18.10
CA ARG A 169 9.60 -2.10 17.32
C ARG A 169 9.11 -1.97 15.88
N ARG A 170 9.93 -2.45 14.94
CA ARG A 170 9.66 -2.37 13.50
C ARG A 170 10.07 -3.66 12.81
N ASP A 171 9.68 -3.79 11.55
CA ASP A 171 10.10 -4.88 10.65
C ASP A 171 9.48 -6.23 10.98
N PHE A 172 8.23 -6.23 11.47
CA PHE A 172 7.47 -7.45 11.65
C PHE A 172 6.94 -7.98 10.32
N ARG A 173 6.96 -9.31 10.16
CA ARG A 173 6.43 -9.98 8.97
C ARG A 173 6.05 -11.45 9.22
N PHE A 174 5.14 -11.93 8.36
CA PHE A 174 4.74 -13.33 8.22
C PHE A 174 5.38 -13.95 7.00
#